data_21094ed3e2966834bc2fd4b734ab5268
#
_entry.id   21094ed3e2966834bc2fd4b734ab5268
#
_cell.length_a   1.000
_cell.length_b   1.000
_cell.length_c   1.000
_cell.angle_alpha   90.00
_cell.angle_beta   90.00
_cell.angle_gamma   90.00
#
_symmetry.space_group_name_H-M   'P 1'
#
loop_
_entity.id
_entity.type
_entity.pdbx_description
1 polymer ?
#
loop_
_entity_poly.entity_id
_entity_poly.type
_entity_poly.pdbx_seq_one_letter_code
_entity_poly.pdbx_strand_id
1 'polypeptide(L)'
;MFDMMKMMGKIKEAQEKMKLVKEELDQIKIKSESGAGLVKVHINGKKELISIDIDESILNERDMVQDLVVAATNKGLKEIDIKIKNHMKEKTGDIIPNIPGFDMGNLFK
;
A
#
# COMPACT_ATOMS: atom_id res chain seq x y z
N MET A 1 8.01 -29.96 29.01
CA MET A 1 8.29 -30.59 27.73
C MET A 1 7.86 -29.68 26.60
N PHE A 2 8.72 -29.50 25.67
CA PHE A 2 8.49 -28.61 24.53
C PHE A 2 7.47 -29.24 23.57
N ASP A 3 6.37 -28.55 23.32
CA ASP A 3 5.31 -29.07 22.46
C ASP A 3 5.45 -28.47 21.04
N MET A 4 6.14 -29.21 20.19
CA MET A 4 6.40 -28.77 18.82
C MET A 4 5.11 -28.71 17.98
N MET A 5 4.12 -29.54 18.28
CA MET A 5 2.86 -29.54 17.56
C MET A 5 2.08 -28.26 17.80
N LYS A 6 2.07 -27.75 19.03
CA LYS A 6 1.45 -26.47 19.34
C LYS A 6 2.14 -25.31 18.64
N MET A 7 3.48 -25.33 18.60
CA MET A 7 4.25 -24.29 17.91
C MET A 7 3.97 -24.31 16.42
N MET A 8 3.94 -25.48 15.82
CA MET A 8 3.63 -25.62 14.40
C MET A 8 2.22 -25.13 14.08
N GLY A 9 1.26 -25.43 14.96
CA GLY A 9 -0.10 -24.95 14.82
C GLY A 9 -0.20 -23.44 14.87
N LYS A 10 0.54 -22.80 15.79
CA LYS A 10 0.57 -21.35 15.91
C LYS A 10 1.22 -20.69 14.70
N ILE A 11 2.30 -21.29 14.21
CA ILE A 11 2.99 -20.77 13.00
C ILE A 11 2.06 -20.86 11.80
N LYS A 12 1.38 -21.98 11.64
CA LYS A 12 0.44 -22.17 10.54
C LYS A 12 -0.71 -21.17 10.62
N GLU A 13 -1.27 -20.95 11.81
CA GLU A 13 -2.32 -19.99 12.05
C GLU A 13 -1.87 -18.56 11.69
N ALA A 14 -0.66 -18.19 12.10
CA ALA A 14 -0.09 -16.89 11.79
C ALA A 14 0.10 -16.72 10.28
N GLN A 15 0.57 -17.76 9.59
CA GLN A 15 0.74 -17.72 8.14
C GLN A 15 -0.59 -17.56 7.41
N GLU A 16 -1.64 -18.23 7.88
CA GLU A 16 -2.97 -18.10 7.30
C GLU A 16 -3.52 -16.69 7.48
N LYS A 17 -3.33 -16.09 8.66
CA LYS A 17 -3.74 -14.72 8.93
C LYS A 17 -2.98 -13.74 8.05
N MET A 18 -1.67 -13.94 7.90
CA MET A 18 -0.85 -13.07 7.03
C MET A 18 -1.30 -13.16 5.58
N LYS A 19 -1.67 -14.35 5.13
CA LYS A 19 -2.17 -14.52 3.77
C LYS A 19 -3.46 -13.74 3.55
N LEU A 20 -4.39 -13.81 4.52
CA LEU A 20 -5.64 -13.05 4.44
C LEU A 20 -5.39 -11.55 4.44
N VAL A 21 -4.49 -11.09 5.30
CA VAL A 21 -4.12 -9.67 5.36
C VAL A 21 -3.53 -9.21 4.02
N LYS A 22 -2.66 -10.03 3.42
CA LYS A 22 -2.07 -9.72 2.12
C LYS A 22 -3.14 -9.63 1.03
N GLU A 23 -4.12 -10.53 1.04
CA GLU A 23 -5.24 -10.48 0.10
C GLU A 23 -6.06 -9.21 0.29
N GLU A 24 -6.28 -8.80 1.53
CA GLU A 24 -6.98 -7.55 1.83
C GLU A 24 -6.17 -6.33 1.32
N LEU A 25 -4.85 -6.35 1.51
CA LEU A 25 -3.98 -5.27 1.02
C LEU A 25 -4.08 -5.12 -0.50
N ASP A 26 -4.17 -6.23 -1.22
CA ASP A 26 -4.29 -6.21 -2.68
C ASP A 26 -5.57 -5.53 -3.15
N GLN A 27 -6.59 -5.47 -2.30
CA GLN A 27 -7.86 -4.81 -2.60
C GLN A 27 -7.87 -3.32 -2.26
N ILE A 28 -6.84 -2.84 -1.57
CA ILE A 28 -6.75 -1.43 -1.22
C ILE A 28 -6.49 -0.61 -2.48
N LYS A 29 -7.21 0.51 -2.61
CA LYS A 29 -7.05 1.42 -3.74
C LYS A 29 -7.07 2.85 -3.22
N ILE A 30 -6.26 3.70 -3.82
CA ILE A 30 -6.29 5.14 -3.55
C ILE A 30 -6.39 5.91 -4.85
N LYS A 31 -6.93 7.11 -4.74
CA LYS A 31 -6.93 8.09 -5.81
C LYS A 31 -6.10 9.27 -5.35
N SER A 32 -5.16 9.70 -6.18
CA SER A 32 -4.33 10.88 -5.92
C SER A 32 -4.52 11.89 -7.04
N GLU A 33 -4.48 13.16 -6.70
CA GLU A 33 -4.73 14.25 -7.66
C GLU A 33 -3.61 15.28 -7.62
N SER A 34 -3.44 15.97 -8.74
CA SER A 34 -2.56 17.14 -8.85
C SER A 34 -3.21 18.18 -9.73
N GLY A 35 -2.74 19.44 -9.63
CA GLY A 35 -3.27 20.53 -10.42
C GLY A 35 -4.75 20.77 -10.19
N ALA A 36 -5.19 20.73 -8.93
CA ALA A 36 -6.60 20.93 -8.54
C ALA A 36 -7.54 19.95 -9.27
N GLY A 37 -7.11 18.70 -9.43
CA GLY A 37 -7.92 17.66 -10.04
C GLY A 37 -7.75 17.52 -11.55
N LEU A 38 -6.85 18.29 -12.16
CA LEU A 38 -6.60 18.18 -13.61
C LEU A 38 -5.97 16.83 -13.98
N VAL A 39 -5.18 16.24 -13.08
CA VAL A 39 -4.66 14.89 -13.26
C VAL A 39 -5.00 14.07 -12.03
N LYS A 40 -5.57 12.89 -12.26
CA LYS A 40 -5.93 11.94 -11.21
C LYS A 40 -5.30 10.60 -11.54
N VAL A 41 -4.72 9.95 -10.52
CA VAL A 41 -4.15 8.63 -10.69
C VAL A 41 -4.78 7.67 -9.69
N HIS A 42 -4.87 6.40 -10.06
CA HIS A 42 -5.37 5.34 -9.20
C HIS A 42 -4.25 4.33 -8.97
N ILE A 43 -4.01 4.00 -7.69
CA ILE A 43 -2.94 3.10 -7.30
C ILE A 43 -3.53 2.04 -6.38
N ASN A 44 -3.10 0.77 -6.54
CA ASN A 44 -3.58 -0.33 -5.71
C ASN A 44 -2.59 -0.66 -4.58
N GLY A 45 -2.99 -1.62 -3.73
CA GLY A 45 -2.16 -2.05 -2.59
C GLY A 45 -0.90 -2.79 -2.97
N LYS A 46 -0.75 -3.18 -4.24
CA LYS A 46 0.50 -3.75 -4.75
C LYS A 46 1.46 -2.67 -5.23
N LYS A 47 1.10 -1.39 -5.00
CA LYS A 47 1.86 -0.22 -5.45
C LYS A 47 1.94 -0.14 -6.98
N GLU A 48 0.90 -0.58 -7.64
CA GLU A 48 0.80 -0.51 -9.09
C GLU A 48 -0.07 0.68 -9.48
N LEU A 49 0.39 1.43 -10.47
CA LEU A 49 -0.41 2.48 -11.06
C LEU A 49 -1.42 1.82 -11.99
N ILE A 50 -2.70 1.96 -11.66
CA ILE A 50 -3.79 1.30 -12.38
C ILE A 50 -4.26 2.14 -13.56
N SER A 51 -4.43 3.44 -13.34
CA SER A 51 -4.96 4.33 -14.37
C SER A 51 -4.54 5.78 -14.12
N ILE A 52 -4.55 6.54 -15.19
CA ILE A 52 -4.28 7.97 -15.16
C ILE A 52 -5.43 8.64 -15.90
N ASP A 53 -6.06 9.64 -15.27
CA ASP A 53 -7.12 10.42 -15.88
C ASP A 53 -6.64 11.85 -16.03
N ILE A 54 -6.59 12.34 -17.27
CA ILE A 54 -6.08 13.66 -17.61
C ILE A 54 -7.23 14.50 -18.14
N ASP A 55 -7.44 15.68 -17.56
CA ASP A 55 -8.50 16.57 -18.01
C ASP A 55 -8.24 17.03 -19.45
N GLU A 56 -9.30 17.08 -20.25
CA GLU A 56 -9.19 17.45 -21.67
C GLU A 56 -8.63 18.85 -21.86
N SER A 57 -8.88 19.75 -20.92
CA SER A 57 -8.44 21.13 -21.04
C SER A 57 -6.92 21.31 -21.11
N ILE A 58 -6.15 20.32 -20.64
CA ILE A 58 -4.68 20.40 -20.61
C ILE A 58 -3.99 19.45 -21.59
N LEU A 59 -4.74 18.72 -22.41
CA LEU A 59 -4.15 17.71 -23.30
C LEU A 59 -3.12 18.28 -24.26
N ASN A 60 -3.26 19.55 -24.64
CA ASN A 60 -2.31 20.21 -25.55
C ASN A 60 -1.13 20.85 -24.83
N GLU A 61 -1.09 20.75 -23.51
CA GLU A 61 -0.01 21.33 -22.70
C GLU A 61 0.88 20.21 -22.18
N ARG A 62 1.72 19.71 -23.06
CA ARG A 62 2.56 18.55 -22.82
C ARG A 62 3.36 18.62 -21.52
N ASP A 63 4.07 19.74 -21.32
CA ASP A 63 4.94 19.88 -20.16
C ASP A 63 4.14 19.91 -18.85
N MET A 64 3.00 20.58 -18.88
CA MET A 64 2.10 20.61 -17.72
C MET A 64 1.57 19.21 -17.40
N VAL A 65 1.15 18.46 -18.42
CA VAL A 65 0.66 17.09 -18.24
C VAL A 65 1.73 16.23 -17.59
N GLN A 66 2.96 16.29 -18.10
CA GLN A 66 4.07 15.50 -17.56
C GLN A 66 4.32 15.83 -16.10
N ASP A 67 4.40 17.11 -15.76
CA ASP A 67 4.66 17.54 -14.39
C ASP A 67 3.54 17.12 -13.43
N LEU A 68 2.30 17.26 -13.85
CA LEU A 68 1.16 16.90 -13.02
C LEU A 68 1.03 15.38 -12.83
N VAL A 69 1.35 14.60 -13.87
CA VAL A 69 1.37 13.13 -13.76
C VAL A 69 2.42 12.68 -12.75
N VAL A 70 3.62 13.24 -12.84
CA VAL A 70 4.68 12.92 -11.88
C VAL A 70 4.26 13.29 -10.46
N ALA A 71 3.71 14.48 -10.27
CA ALA A 71 3.27 14.94 -8.95
C ALA A 71 2.18 14.06 -8.37
N ALA A 72 1.15 13.74 -9.15
CA ALA A 72 0.04 12.90 -8.69
C ALA A 72 0.51 11.48 -8.36
N THR A 73 1.37 10.92 -9.21
CA THR A 73 1.88 9.56 -9.02
C THR A 73 2.75 9.47 -7.77
N ASN A 74 3.68 10.38 -7.58
CA ASN A 74 4.55 10.36 -6.41
C ASN A 74 3.79 10.59 -5.12
N LYS A 75 2.82 11.50 -5.14
CA LYS A 75 1.94 11.73 -4.00
C LYS A 75 1.13 10.47 -3.68
N GLY A 76 0.59 9.83 -4.71
CA GLY A 76 -0.19 8.60 -4.54
C GLY A 76 0.63 7.45 -3.99
N LEU A 77 1.88 7.30 -4.42
CA LEU A 77 2.76 6.26 -3.91
C LEU A 77 3.04 6.45 -2.41
N LYS A 78 3.18 7.69 -1.97
CA LYS A 78 3.34 7.97 -0.55
C LYS A 78 2.05 7.66 0.24
N GLU A 79 0.91 8.03 -0.31
CA GLU A 79 -0.39 7.79 0.32
C GLU A 79 -0.70 6.30 0.44
N ILE A 80 -0.42 5.51 -0.61
CA ILE A 80 -0.67 4.08 -0.56
C ILE A 80 0.25 3.39 0.45
N ASP A 81 1.49 3.85 0.57
CA ASP A 81 2.43 3.32 1.56
C ASP A 81 1.90 3.51 2.99
N ILE A 82 1.41 4.71 3.29
CA ILE A 82 0.84 5.01 4.60
C ILE A 82 -0.40 4.14 4.86
N LYS A 83 -1.25 4.01 3.86
CA LYS A 83 -2.48 3.21 3.98
C LYS A 83 -2.17 1.74 4.23
N ILE A 84 -1.18 1.20 3.52
CA ILE A 84 -0.72 -0.19 3.70
C ILE A 84 -0.18 -0.38 5.12
N LYS A 85 0.69 0.50 5.57
CA LYS A 85 1.29 0.42 6.90
C LYS A 85 0.22 0.47 8.00
N ASN A 86 -0.74 1.37 7.87
CA ASN A 86 -1.83 1.49 8.83
C ASN A 86 -2.69 0.23 8.86
N HIS A 87 -3.01 -0.31 7.70
CA HIS A 87 -3.79 -1.54 7.60
C HIS A 87 -3.07 -2.72 8.25
N MET A 88 -1.78 -2.87 7.94
CA MET A 88 -0.95 -3.92 8.54
C MET A 88 -0.88 -3.78 10.04
N LYS A 89 -0.69 -2.57 10.55
CA LYS A 89 -0.62 -2.31 11.98
C LYS A 89 -1.91 -2.70 12.69
N GLU A 90 -3.06 -2.39 12.11
CA GLU A 90 -4.36 -2.75 12.68
C GLU A 90 -4.59 -4.25 12.71
N LYS A 91 -4.18 -4.95 11.64
CA LYS A 91 -4.50 -6.37 11.48
C LYS A 91 -3.46 -7.31 12.08
N THR A 92 -2.21 -6.87 12.19
CA THR A 92 -1.11 -7.73 12.64
C THR A 92 -0.44 -7.27 13.92
N GLY A 93 -0.93 -6.20 14.54
CA GLY A 93 -0.36 -5.67 15.78
C GLY A 93 -0.27 -6.69 16.91
N ASP A 94 -1.25 -7.58 17.00
CA ASP A 94 -1.31 -8.64 18.02
C ASP A 94 -0.56 -9.91 17.59
N ILE A 95 -0.28 -10.06 16.30
CA ILE A 95 0.35 -11.27 15.74
C ILE A 95 1.86 -11.12 15.72
N ILE A 96 2.34 -9.93 15.43
CA ILE A 96 3.77 -9.64 15.35
C ILE A 96 4.17 -8.94 16.65
N PRO A 97 4.85 -9.64 17.57
CA PRO A 97 5.29 -9.00 18.80
C PRO A 97 6.25 -7.87 18.49
N ASN A 98 6.25 -6.87 19.37
CA ASN A 98 7.14 -5.74 19.23
C ASN A 98 8.57 -6.18 19.53
N ILE A 99 9.28 -6.61 18.50
CA ILE A 99 10.65 -7.11 18.62
C ILE A 99 11.60 -5.93 18.48
N PRO A 100 12.51 -5.70 19.45
CA PRO A 100 13.51 -4.64 19.31
C PRO A 100 14.32 -4.82 18.03
N GLY A 101 14.44 -3.78 17.25
CA GLY A 101 15.15 -3.82 15.99
C GLY A 101 14.31 -4.27 14.79
N PHE A 102 13.09 -4.73 15.02
CA PHE A 102 12.18 -5.08 13.94
C PHE A 102 11.45 -3.83 13.46
N ASP A 103 11.68 -3.47 12.23
CA ASP A 103 11.05 -2.30 11.61
C ASP A 103 10.13 -2.73 10.48
N MET A 104 8.84 -2.62 10.69
CA MET A 104 7.84 -2.97 9.69
C MET A 104 7.94 -2.09 8.44
N GLY A 105 8.45 -0.87 8.59
CA GLY A 105 8.68 0.02 7.47
C GLY A 105 9.66 -0.53 6.45
N ASN A 106 10.62 -1.36 6.88
CA ASN A 106 11.60 -1.98 6.00
C ASN A 106 11.03 -3.14 5.18
N LEU A 107 9.92 -3.71 5.62
CA LEU A 107 9.29 -4.81 4.89
C LEU A 107 8.59 -4.35 3.61
N PHE A 108 8.27 -3.06 3.51
CA PHE A 108 7.48 -2.52 2.42
C PHE A 108 8.23 -1.49 1.58
N LYS A 109 9.54 -1.44 1.73
CA LYS A 109 10.38 -0.59 0.88
C LYS A 109 10.62 -1.22 -0.47
#